data_099cc0cf9e0f2df91d725cf62faf4440
#
_entry.id   099cc0cf9e0f2df91d725cf62faf4440
#
_cell.length_a   1.000
_cell.length_b   1.000
_cell.length_c   1.000
_cell.angle_alpha   90.00
_cell.angle_beta   90.00
_cell.angle_gamma   90.00
#
_symmetry.space_group_name_H-M   'P 1'
#
loop_
_entity.id
_entity.type
_entity.pdbx_description
1 polymer ?
#
loop_
_entity_poly.entity_id
_entity_poly.type
_entity_poly.pdbx_seq_one_letter_code
_entity_poly.pdbx_strand_id
1 'polypeptide(L)'
;PDTKNSEKIYYIRKLSSTIEATDTDVKELMSLSHNIPFDDRINPKAEMKDLKYPIIKNYLQNVDSSLLNDIDTMDTEQSARNLRIADGPSEYYKPLNVGILFFNDHPESFFPYSQIEVVNIPDPTGQGMEERIFTGPIDDQLRNALNYIKNNVIAEKVFKISGQAEAVR
;
A
#
# COMPACT_ATOMS: atom_id res chain seq x y z
N PRO A 1 -1.88 52.76 2.50
CA PRO A 1 -1.26 51.72 1.73
C PRO A 1 -1.99 50.40 2.02
N ASP A 2 -2.81 49.98 1.03
CA ASP A 2 -3.62 48.79 1.11
C ASP A 2 -2.73 47.54 1.10
N THR A 3 -2.67 46.85 2.22
CA THR A 3 -2.21 45.49 2.29
C THR A 3 -3.35 44.59 1.78
N LYS A 4 -3.42 44.44 0.46
CA LYS A 4 -4.18 43.35 -0.14
C LYS A 4 -3.54 42.05 0.32
N ASN A 5 -4.30 41.22 1.04
CA ASN A 5 -4.02 39.81 1.23
C ASN A 5 -3.90 39.18 -0.15
N SER A 6 -2.67 39.06 -0.66
CA SER A 6 -2.44 38.29 -1.87
C SER A 6 -2.46 36.82 -1.47
N GLU A 7 -3.63 36.18 -1.56
CA GLU A 7 -3.69 34.73 -1.50
C GLU A 7 -2.74 34.16 -2.57
N LYS A 8 -1.81 33.33 -2.12
CA LYS A 8 -0.90 32.64 -3.04
C LYS A 8 -1.69 31.61 -3.81
N ILE A 9 -1.85 31.83 -5.10
CA ILE A 9 -2.49 30.89 -6.01
C ILE A 9 -1.41 29.95 -6.56
N TYR A 10 -1.63 28.64 -6.45
CA TYR A 10 -0.75 27.61 -6.98
C TYR A 10 -1.40 27.01 -8.23
N TYR A 11 -0.59 26.60 -9.18
CA TYR A 11 -1.04 25.97 -10.42
C TYR A 11 -0.40 24.60 -10.58
N ILE A 12 -1.17 23.64 -11.08
CA ILE A 12 -0.72 22.29 -11.42
C ILE A 12 -1.01 21.99 -12.89
N ARG A 13 -0.26 21.04 -13.45
CA ARG A 13 -0.52 20.54 -14.78
C ARG A 13 -1.29 19.23 -14.70
N LYS A 14 -2.50 19.22 -15.30
CA LYS A 14 -3.28 18.00 -15.54
C LYS A 14 -3.38 17.77 -17.04
N LEU A 15 -2.78 16.66 -17.52
CA LEU A 15 -2.69 16.35 -18.95
C LEU A 15 -2.03 17.49 -19.73
N SER A 16 -2.77 18.11 -20.67
CA SER A 16 -2.30 19.21 -21.51
C SER A 16 -2.60 20.60 -20.95
N SER A 17 -3.38 20.69 -19.86
CA SER A 17 -3.86 21.97 -19.32
C SER A 17 -3.18 22.33 -18.01
N THR A 18 -2.93 23.62 -17.81
CA THR A 18 -2.55 24.18 -16.51
C THR A 18 -3.83 24.69 -15.82
N ILE A 19 -4.08 24.19 -14.63
CA ILE A 19 -5.27 24.54 -13.85
C ILE A 19 -4.85 25.03 -12.46
N GLU A 20 -5.74 25.77 -11.80
CA GLU A 20 -5.54 26.17 -10.42
C GLU A 20 -5.55 24.94 -9.50
N ALA A 21 -4.59 24.90 -8.57
CA ALA A 21 -4.45 23.81 -7.62
C ALA A 21 -5.56 23.87 -6.55
N THR A 22 -6.18 22.75 -6.29
CA THR A 22 -7.12 22.62 -5.17
C THR A 22 -6.34 22.59 -3.84
N ASP A 23 -7.02 22.77 -2.71
CA ASP A 23 -6.40 22.66 -1.38
C ASP A 23 -5.67 21.31 -1.18
N THR A 24 -6.18 20.26 -1.77
CA THR A 24 -5.54 18.93 -1.74
C THR A 24 -4.25 18.92 -2.54
N ASP A 25 -4.26 19.50 -3.75
CA ASP A 25 -3.08 19.61 -4.60
C ASP A 25 -1.99 20.47 -3.91
N VAL A 26 -2.39 21.57 -3.24
CA VAL A 26 -1.45 22.44 -2.52
C VAL A 26 -0.81 21.70 -1.34
N LYS A 27 -1.58 20.94 -0.57
CA LYS A 27 -1.04 20.11 0.52
C LYS A 27 -0.04 19.07 0.01
N GLU A 28 -0.34 18.45 -1.12
CA GLU A 28 0.58 17.49 -1.76
C GLU A 28 1.86 18.18 -2.24
N LEU A 29 1.77 19.33 -2.90
CA LEU A 29 2.92 20.12 -3.32
C LEU A 29 3.80 20.54 -2.13
N MET A 30 3.18 20.96 -1.02
CA MET A 30 3.90 21.31 0.20
C MET A 30 4.59 20.07 0.83
N SER A 31 3.91 18.94 0.86
CA SER A 31 4.50 17.67 1.32
C SER A 31 5.72 17.26 0.48
N LEU A 32 5.65 17.43 -0.84
CA LEU A 32 6.78 17.23 -1.75
C LEU A 32 7.94 18.21 -1.45
N SER A 33 7.63 19.48 -1.19
CA SER A 33 8.65 20.49 -0.90
C SER A 33 9.42 20.24 0.41
N HIS A 34 8.81 19.55 1.37
CA HIS A 34 9.45 19.17 2.64
C HIS A 34 10.16 17.81 2.56
N ASN A 35 10.29 17.21 1.38
CA ASN A 35 10.90 15.88 1.17
C ASN A 35 10.29 14.77 2.05
N ILE A 36 8.99 14.87 2.39
CA ILE A 36 8.29 13.80 3.11
C ILE A 36 8.10 12.63 2.14
N PRO A 37 8.61 11.44 2.45
CA PRO A 37 8.38 10.23 1.65
C PRO A 37 6.89 9.98 1.43
N PHE A 38 6.53 9.32 0.33
CA PHE A 38 5.13 9.07 -0.02
C PHE A 38 4.37 8.31 1.06
N ASP A 39 5.00 7.30 1.63
CA ASP A 39 4.48 6.44 2.68
C ASP A 39 4.22 7.19 4.01
N ASP A 40 5.07 8.17 4.35
CA ASP A 40 4.94 9.00 5.55
C ASP A 40 3.96 10.18 5.41
N ARG A 41 3.34 10.36 4.24
CA ARG A 41 2.36 11.45 4.05
C ARG A 41 1.01 11.07 4.65
N ILE A 42 0.39 12.07 5.32
CA ILE A 42 -1.01 11.96 5.73
C ILE A 42 -1.89 11.78 4.49
N ASN A 43 -2.75 10.77 4.50
CA ASN A 43 -3.75 10.61 3.46
C ASN A 43 -4.95 11.55 3.73
N PRO A 44 -5.18 12.57 2.89
CA PRO A 44 -6.23 13.55 3.16
C PRO A 44 -7.65 12.97 3.03
N LYS A 45 -7.81 11.88 2.27
CA LYS A 45 -9.10 11.22 2.02
C LYS A 45 -9.44 10.16 3.05
N ALA A 46 -8.44 9.68 3.82
CA ALA A 46 -8.62 8.62 4.79
C ALA A 46 -9.02 9.17 6.17
N GLU A 47 -9.70 8.34 6.93
CA GLU A 47 -10.06 8.54 8.33
C GLU A 47 -9.59 7.34 9.16
N MET A 48 -9.51 7.49 10.49
CA MET A 48 -9.04 6.43 11.38
C MET A 48 -9.85 5.13 11.26
N LYS A 49 -11.14 5.20 10.94
CA LYS A 49 -12.01 4.04 10.68
C LYS A 49 -11.58 3.19 9.47
N ASP A 50 -10.76 3.77 8.57
CA ASP A 50 -10.25 3.09 7.38
C ASP A 50 -9.07 2.18 7.71
N LEU A 51 -8.44 2.35 8.88
CA LEU A 51 -7.51 1.38 9.45
C LEU A 51 -8.30 0.24 10.10
N LYS A 52 -8.08 -0.98 9.64
CA LYS A 52 -8.83 -2.15 10.10
C LYS A 52 -8.07 -2.89 11.21
N TYR A 53 -8.59 -2.82 12.42
CA TYR A 53 -8.01 -3.50 13.58
C TYR A 53 -7.73 -5.00 13.35
N PRO A 54 -8.63 -5.79 12.73
CA PRO A 54 -8.33 -7.20 12.47
C PRO A 54 -7.12 -7.41 11.56
N ILE A 55 -6.90 -6.51 10.59
CA ILE A 55 -5.74 -6.57 9.69
C ILE A 55 -4.46 -6.23 10.45
N ILE A 56 -4.50 -5.18 11.28
CA ILE A 56 -3.36 -4.82 12.15
C ILE A 56 -2.99 -6.00 13.06
N LYS A 57 -3.97 -6.60 13.72
CA LYS A 57 -3.73 -7.74 14.62
C LYS A 57 -3.14 -8.94 13.88
N ASN A 58 -3.67 -9.29 12.72
CA ASN A 58 -3.16 -10.37 11.88
C ASN A 58 -1.71 -10.10 11.43
N TYR A 59 -1.42 -8.87 11.02
CA TYR A 59 -0.06 -8.47 10.66
C TYR A 59 0.91 -8.65 11.83
N LEU A 60 0.55 -8.16 13.03
CA LEU A 60 1.38 -8.31 14.23
C LEU A 60 1.64 -9.77 14.62
N GLN A 61 0.65 -10.65 14.40
CA GLN A 61 0.81 -12.09 14.56
C GLN A 61 1.81 -12.67 13.56
N ASN A 62 1.69 -12.28 12.29
CA ASN A 62 2.52 -12.80 11.21
C ASN A 62 4.01 -12.40 11.35
N VAL A 63 4.28 -11.23 11.96
CA VAL A 63 5.64 -10.74 12.20
C VAL A 63 6.17 -11.04 13.61
N ASP A 64 5.41 -11.78 14.41
CA ASP A 64 5.74 -12.15 15.80
C ASP A 64 6.09 -10.93 16.68
N SER A 65 5.28 -9.87 16.55
CA SER A 65 5.51 -8.59 17.23
C SER A 65 5.13 -8.67 18.71
N SER A 66 5.97 -8.09 19.58
CA SER A 66 5.66 -7.96 21.02
C SER A 66 4.43 -7.09 21.28
N LEU A 67 4.08 -6.16 20.38
CA LEU A 67 2.87 -5.34 20.48
C LEU A 67 1.58 -6.17 20.45
N LEU A 68 1.62 -7.40 19.96
CA LEU A 68 0.46 -8.29 19.93
C LEU A 68 -0.11 -8.55 21.33
N ASN A 69 0.72 -8.58 22.36
CA ASN A 69 0.28 -8.85 23.72
C ASN A 69 -0.62 -7.74 24.29
N ASP A 70 -0.42 -6.53 23.84
CA ASP A 70 -1.12 -5.35 24.36
C ASP A 70 -2.21 -4.83 23.41
N ILE A 71 -2.25 -5.32 22.16
CA ILE A 71 -3.13 -4.79 21.12
C ILE A 71 -4.62 -4.84 21.46
N ASP A 72 -5.06 -5.89 22.18
CA ASP A 72 -6.45 -6.08 22.57
C ASP A 72 -6.90 -5.10 23.69
N THR A 73 -5.95 -4.44 24.35
CA THR A 73 -6.21 -3.41 25.39
C THR A 73 -6.15 -1.99 24.83
N MET A 74 -5.69 -1.83 23.60
CA MET A 74 -5.53 -0.55 22.92
C MET A 74 -6.71 -0.27 21.99
N ASP A 75 -7.08 1.00 21.88
CA ASP A 75 -7.95 1.42 20.78
C ASP A 75 -7.17 1.53 19.45
N THR A 76 -7.90 1.72 18.36
CA THR A 76 -7.29 1.82 17.02
C THR A 76 -6.33 3.00 16.90
N GLU A 77 -6.62 4.13 17.56
CA GLU A 77 -5.77 5.31 17.53
C GLU A 77 -4.44 5.05 18.26
N GLN A 78 -4.49 4.46 19.43
CA GLN A 78 -3.29 4.11 20.20
C GLN A 78 -2.43 3.07 19.46
N SER A 79 -3.06 2.08 18.84
CA SER A 79 -2.38 1.09 18.00
C SER A 79 -1.70 1.75 16.81
N ALA A 80 -2.38 2.69 16.15
CA ALA A 80 -1.85 3.43 15.02
C ALA A 80 -0.67 4.34 15.41
N ARG A 81 -0.70 4.94 16.60
CA ARG A 81 0.42 5.73 17.15
C ARG A 81 1.65 4.85 17.39
N ASN A 82 1.46 3.70 18.03
CA ASN A 82 2.55 2.78 18.36
C ASN A 82 3.21 2.22 17.08
N LEU A 83 2.42 1.97 16.04
CA LEU A 83 2.88 1.50 14.73
C LEU A 83 3.38 2.63 13.82
N ARG A 84 3.16 3.90 14.20
CA ARG A 84 3.47 5.08 13.36
C ARG A 84 2.81 5.01 11.97
N ILE A 85 1.55 4.60 11.93
CA ILE A 85 0.76 4.49 10.70
C ILE A 85 -0.30 5.56 10.57
N ALA A 86 -0.33 6.51 11.51
CA ALA A 86 -1.15 7.70 11.49
C ALA A 86 -0.41 8.86 12.16
N ASP A 87 -0.72 10.09 11.78
CA ASP A 87 -0.09 11.31 12.28
C ASP A 87 -1.08 12.48 12.30
N GLY A 88 -0.69 13.56 12.97
CA GLY A 88 -1.44 14.81 13.09
C GLY A 88 -1.79 15.17 14.53
N PRO A 89 -2.33 16.39 14.73
CA PRO A 89 -2.84 16.82 16.03
C PRO A 89 -4.10 16.04 16.40
N SER A 90 -4.45 16.03 17.69
CA SER A 90 -5.58 15.22 18.21
C SER A 90 -6.91 15.52 17.51
N GLU A 91 -7.13 16.77 17.11
CA GLU A 91 -8.35 17.18 16.40
C GLU A 91 -8.36 16.76 14.93
N TYR A 92 -7.21 16.39 14.37
CA TYR A 92 -7.03 16.04 12.98
C TYR A 92 -6.02 14.90 12.82
N TYR A 93 -6.21 13.84 13.59
CA TYR A 93 -5.36 12.66 13.53
C TYR A 93 -5.82 11.75 12.39
N LYS A 94 -4.94 11.49 11.42
CA LYS A 94 -5.29 10.77 10.19
C LYS A 94 -4.25 9.70 9.82
N PRO A 95 -4.69 8.65 9.11
CA PRO A 95 -3.79 7.65 8.59
C PRO A 95 -2.72 8.23 7.66
N LEU A 96 -1.52 7.68 7.75
CA LEU A 96 -0.48 7.84 6.74
C LEU A 96 -0.77 6.91 5.54
N ASN A 97 -0.14 7.20 4.40
CA ASN A 97 -0.30 6.35 3.22
C ASN A 97 0.13 4.90 3.48
N VAL A 98 1.22 4.68 4.24
CA VAL A 98 1.63 3.34 4.66
C VAL A 98 0.54 2.63 5.46
N GLY A 99 -0.13 3.34 6.37
CA GLY A 99 -1.24 2.78 7.14
C GLY A 99 -2.36 2.25 6.26
N ILE A 100 -2.78 3.03 5.26
CA ILE A 100 -3.83 2.62 4.32
C ILE A 100 -3.35 1.47 3.43
N LEU A 101 -2.13 1.50 2.93
CA LEU A 101 -1.60 0.44 2.07
C LEU A 101 -1.52 -0.93 2.75
N PHE A 102 -1.19 -0.95 4.06
CA PHE A 102 -1.01 -2.20 4.81
C PHE A 102 -2.24 -2.64 5.60
N PHE A 103 -3.08 -1.69 6.05
CA PHE A 103 -4.11 -1.97 7.05
C PHE A 103 -5.53 -1.56 6.64
N ASN A 104 -5.76 -1.37 5.34
CA ASN A 104 -7.08 -1.20 4.74
C ASN A 104 -7.41 -2.42 3.86
N ASP A 105 -8.66 -2.87 3.89
CA ASP A 105 -9.15 -4.00 3.08
C ASP A 105 -9.23 -3.66 1.57
N HIS A 106 -9.32 -2.37 1.22
CA HIS A 106 -9.44 -1.89 -0.15
C HIS A 106 -8.51 -0.69 -0.42
N PRO A 107 -7.17 -0.82 -0.29
CA PRO A 107 -6.24 0.27 -0.51
C PRO A 107 -6.32 0.84 -1.93
N GLU A 108 -6.76 0.06 -2.91
CA GLU A 108 -7.00 0.49 -4.28
C GLU A 108 -8.08 1.58 -4.41
N SER A 109 -8.97 1.73 -3.44
CA SER A 109 -9.93 2.84 -3.40
C SER A 109 -9.29 4.20 -3.09
N PHE A 110 -8.15 4.19 -2.43
CA PHE A 110 -7.33 5.38 -2.13
C PHE A 110 -6.21 5.57 -3.14
N PHE A 111 -5.61 4.49 -3.59
CA PHE A 111 -4.50 4.44 -4.52
C PHE A 111 -4.86 3.54 -5.70
N PRO A 112 -5.48 4.08 -6.75
CA PRO A 112 -5.74 3.31 -7.97
C PRO A 112 -4.46 2.65 -8.46
N TYR A 113 -4.54 1.37 -8.80
CA TYR A 113 -3.40 0.54 -9.22
C TYR A 113 -2.45 0.07 -8.09
N SER A 114 -2.80 0.23 -6.81
CA SER A 114 -2.08 -0.41 -5.71
C SER A 114 -2.40 -1.91 -5.64
N GLN A 115 -1.99 -2.64 -6.68
CA GLN A 115 -2.25 -4.07 -6.87
C GLN A 115 -1.01 -4.75 -7.46
N ILE A 116 -0.89 -6.05 -7.24
CA ILE A 116 0.13 -6.87 -7.90
C ILE A 116 -0.54 -7.63 -9.03
N GLU A 117 0.02 -7.50 -10.24
CA GLU A 117 -0.40 -8.25 -11.41
C GLU A 117 0.66 -9.28 -11.76
N VAL A 118 0.26 -10.53 -11.90
CA VAL A 118 1.11 -11.61 -12.36
C VAL A 118 0.62 -12.07 -13.72
N VAL A 119 1.46 -11.90 -14.73
CA VAL A 119 1.19 -12.33 -16.09
C VAL A 119 2.08 -13.53 -16.41
N ASN A 120 1.46 -14.68 -16.68
CA ASN A 120 2.14 -15.88 -17.14
C ASN A 120 2.02 -15.99 -18.66
N ILE A 121 3.14 -16.00 -19.35
CA ILE A 121 3.22 -16.11 -20.81
C ILE A 121 3.96 -17.41 -21.15
N PRO A 122 3.23 -18.54 -21.26
CA PRO A 122 3.86 -19.86 -21.47
C PRO A 122 4.47 -20.02 -22.86
N ASP A 123 3.98 -19.26 -23.85
CA ASP A 123 4.45 -19.30 -25.24
C ASP A 123 4.88 -17.90 -25.70
N PRO A 124 6.04 -17.76 -26.39
CA PRO A 124 6.53 -16.47 -26.90
C PRO A 124 5.56 -15.74 -27.85
N THR A 125 4.61 -16.46 -28.46
CA THR A 125 3.56 -15.87 -29.30
C THR A 125 2.44 -15.20 -28.47
N GLY A 126 2.44 -15.38 -27.14
CA GLY A 126 1.38 -14.91 -26.24
C GLY A 126 0.16 -15.84 -26.18
N GLN A 127 0.18 -16.98 -26.87
CA GLN A 127 -0.90 -17.95 -26.80
C GLN A 127 -0.93 -18.60 -25.40
N GLY A 128 -2.11 -18.63 -24.77
CA GLY A 128 -2.27 -19.14 -23.40
C GLY A 128 -1.81 -18.19 -22.32
N MET A 129 -1.70 -16.89 -22.60
CA MET A 129 -1.44 -15.87 -21.59
C MET A 129 -2.51 -15.89 -20.49
N GLU A 130 -2.08 -15.96 -19.26
CA GLU A 130 -2.94 -15.88 -18.07
C GLU A 130 -2.53 -14.70 -17.21
N GLU A 131 -3.51 -13.94 -16.75
CA GLU A 131 -3.32 -12.79 -15.86
C GLU A 131 -4.05 -13.04 -14.54
N ARG A 132 -3.37 -12.70 -13.43
CA ARG A 132 -3.92 -12.72 -12.07
C ARG A 132 -3.61 -11.43 -11.37
N ILE A 133 -4.67 -10.81 -10.82
CA ILE A 133 -4.60 -9.57 -10.07
C ILE A 133 -4.84 -9.89 -8.59
N PHE A 134 -3.98 -9.33 -7.74
CA PHE A 134 -4.04 -9.44 -6.29
C PHE A 134 -4.25 -8.05 -5.71
N THR A 135 -5.36 -7.85 -4.99
CA THR A 135 -5.77 -6.61 -4.33
C THR A 135 -5.81 -6.79 -2.81
N GLY A 136 -6.14 -5.72 -2.08
CA GLY A 136 -6.17 -5.72 -0.62
C GLY A 136 -4.85 -5.26 0.01
N PRO A 137 -4.60 -5.54 1.30
CA PRO A 137 -3.37 -5.16 1.99
C PRO A 137 -2.11 -5.63 1.25
N ILE A 138 -1.08 -4.78 1.18
CA ILE A 138 0.12 -5.05 0.36
C ILE A 138 0.83 -6.35 0.75
N ASP A 139 0.91 -6.66 2.04
CA ASP A 139 1.55 -7.90 2.52
C ASP A 139 0.77 -9.15 2.09
N ASP A 140 -0.56 -9.10 2.08
CA ASP A 140 -1.41 -10.17 1.57
C ASP A 140 -1.29 -10.30 0.05
N GLN A 141 -1.27 -9.18 -0.68
CA GLN A 141 -1.02 -9.19 -2.14
C GLN A 141 0.28 -9.91 -2.47
N LEU A 142 1.38 -9.53 -1.78
CA LEU A 142 2.70 -10.12 -2.01
C LEU A 142 2.69 -11.63 -1.70
N ARG A 143 2.13 -12.02 -0.57
CA ARG A 143 2.04 -13.44 -0.15
C ARG A 143 1.23 -14.26 -1.13
N ASN A 144 0.07 -13.75 -1.55
CA ASN A 144 -0.80 -14.43 -2.49
C ASN A 144 -0.18 -14.54 -3.89
N ALA A 145 0.47 -13.48 -4.38
CA ALA A 145 1.17 -13.50 -5.65
C ALA A 145 2.33 -14.51 -5.65
N LEU A 146 3.15 -14.53 -4.60
CA LEU A 146 4.25 -15.50 -4.45
C LEU A 146 3.73 -16.95 -4.37
N ASN A 147 2.65 -17.18 -3.62
CA ASN A 147 2.03 -18.50 -3.55
C ASN A 147 1.46 -18.94 -4.91
N TYR A 148 0.85 -18.02 -5.65
CA TYR A 148 0.35 -18.31 -6.99
C TYR A 148 1.51 -18.70 -7.93
N ILE A 149 2.58 -17.93 -7.95
CA ILE A 149 3.77 -18.21 -8.77
C ILE A 149 4.36 -19.59 -8.40
N LYS A 150 4.53 -19.84 -7.11
CA LYS A 150 5.09 -21.12 -6.63
C LYS A 150 4.25 -22.32 -7.03
N ASN A 151 2.93 -22.21 -6.95
CA ASN A 151 2.03 -23.34 -7.13
C ASN A 151 1.57 -23.56 -8.59
N ASN A 152 1.60 -22.50 -9.41
CA ASN A 152 1.02 -22.56 -10.75
C ASN A 152 2.00 -22.28 -11.88
N VAL A 153 3.10 -21.55 -11.61
CA VAL A 153 4.05 -21.14 -12.66
C VAL A 153 5.34 -21.94 -12.57
N ILE A 154 5.85 -22.19 -11.35
CA ILE A 154 7.08 -22.94 -11.16
C ILE A 154 6.79 -24.44 -11.22
N ALA A 155 7.32 -25.12 -12.26
CA ALA A 155 7.28 -26.57 -12.37
C ALA A 155 8.64 -27.15 -12.00
N GLU A 156 8.69 -27.97 -10.94
CA GLU A 156 9.88 -28.77 -10.64
C GLU A 156 9.93 -30.03 -11.54
N LYS A 157 11.00 -30.17 -12.33
CA LYS A 157 11.28 -31.41 -13.07
C LYS A 157 12.27 -32.25 -12.27
N VAL A 158 11.82 -33.42 -11.83
CA VAL A 158 12.68 -34.38 -11.16
C VAL A 158 13.25 -35.36 -12.21
N PHE A 159 14.56 -35.35 -12.39
CA PHE A 159 15.26 -36.32 -13.25
C PHE A 159 15.92 -37.36 -12.36
N LYS A 160 15.75 -38.65 -12.73
CA LYS A 160 16.49 -39.73 -12.12
C LYS A 160 17.77 -39.99 -12.93
N ILE A 161 18.91 -39.62 -12.36
CA ILE A 161 20.22 -39.95 -12.92
C ILE A 161 20.86 -40.97 -12.01
N SER A 162 21.18 -42.16 -12.55
CA SER A 162 21.91 -43.22 -11.82
C SER A 162 21.29 -43.62 -10.48
N GLY A 163 19.96 -43.64 -10.37
CA GLY A 163 19.28 -44.10 -9.17
C GLY A 163 19.08 -43.01 -8.09
N GLN A 164 19.63 -41.83 -8.27
CA GLN A 164 19.39 -40.66 -7.40
C GLN A 164 18.44 -39.65 -8.10
N ALA A 165 17.56 -39.03 -7.34
CA ALA A 165 16.65 -37.98 -7.85
C ALA A 165 17.29 -36.60 -7.63
N GLU A 166 17.50 -35.86 -8.70
CA GLU A 166 17.85 -34.43 -8.64
C GLU A 166 16.67 -33.58 -9.09
N ALA A 167 16.34 -32.55 -8.31
CA ALA A 167 15.33 -31.57 -8.66
C ALA A 167 16.00 -30.39 -9.34
N VAL A 168 15.55 -30.04 -10.55
CA VAL A 168 15.96 -28.83 -11.28
C VAL A 168 14.80 -27.87 -11.29
N ARG A 169 15.04 -26.63 -10.78
CA ARG A 169 14.09 -25.52 -10.77
C ARG A 169 14.27 -24.63 -11.97
#